data_e5d56c1153455b49099867d9a8c5b7bc
#
_entry.id   e5d56c1153455b49099867d9a8c5b7bc
#
_cell.length_a   1.000
_cell.length_b   1.000
_cell.length_c   1.000
_cell.angle_alpha   90.00
_cell.angle_beta   90.00
_cell.angle_gamma   90.00
#
_symmetry.space_group_name_H-M   'P 1'
#
loop_
_entity.id
_entity.type
_entity.pdbx_description
1 polymer ?
#
loop_
_entity_poly.entity_id
_entity_poly.type
_entity_poly.pdbx_seq_one_letter_code
_entity_poly.pdbx_strand_id
1 'polypeptide(L)'
;FDPKLKLEGIRLNISSWRRPAPNTIPWDTKAAGLYMICTLSKHEAEASGFTDSLMLDHEGNIAEATGANIFFKDKNGEIHTPIPDSFLDGITRRTVIGIAKSKNIKVHERKISPSELPNFVGCFLTGTAAEVTPVSCIAENQFKVCETIIDLNESYQTLVKKKKAA
;
A
#
# COMPACT_ATOMS: atom_id res chain seq x y z
N PHE A 1 4.18 6.03 11.56
CA PHE A 1 4.30 7.30 10.81
C PHE A 1 3.89 8.47 11.70
N ASP A 2 4.52 9.63 11.47
CA ASP A 2 4.15 10.88 12.10
C ASP A 2 2.65 11.18 11.82
N PRO A 3 1.85 11.58 12.84
CA PRO A 3 0.45 11.94 12.66
C PRO A 3 0.21 12.98 11.55
N LYS A 4 1.14 13.89 11.34
CA LYS A 4 1.08 14.89 10.27
C LYS A 4 1.12 14.23 8.88
N LEU A 5 1.97 13.23 8.69
CA LEU A 5 2.07 12.47 7.44
C LEU A 5 0.81 11.65 7.14
N LYS A 6 0.04 11.26 8.17
CA LYS A 6 -1.27 10.61 7.97
C LYS A 6 -2.33 11.56 7.40
N LEU A 7 -2.15 12.86 7.53
CA LEU A 7 -3.05 13.88 6.96
C LEU A 7 -2.59 14.38 5.59
N GLU A 8 -1.31 14.60 5.44
CA GLU A 8 -0.71 15.16 4.21
C GLU A 8 -0.39 14.09 3.16
N GLY A 9 -0.30 12.83 3.58
CA GLY A 9 0.14 11.71 2.76
C GLY A 9 1.67 11.58 2.69
N ILE A 10 2.14 10.34 2.65
CA ILE A 10 3.57 10.04 2.52
C ILE A 10 4.01 10.07 1.06
N ARG A 11 5.33 10.21 0.85
CA ARG A 11 5.96 10.24 -0.46
C ARG A 11 6.76 8.96 -0.68
N LEU A 12 6.55 8.31 -1.82
CA LEU A 12 7.26 7.10 -2.21
C LEU A 12 8.13 7.36 -3.45
N ASN A 13 9.36 6.78 -3.46
CA ASN A 13 10.08 6.55 -4.72
C ASN A 13 9.66 5.19 -5.30
N ILE A 14 10.20 4.82 -6.45
CA ILE A 14 10.14 3.45 -6.97
C ILE A 14 11.47 2.79 -6.66
N SER A 15 11.43 1.64 -5.94
CA SER A 15 12.62 0.91 -5.53
C SER A 15 13.39 0.34 -6.72
N SER A 16 14.72 0.34 -6.62
CA SER A 16 15.61 -0.42 -7.52
C SER A 16 15.50 -1.94 -7.28
N TRP A 17 15.15 -2.36 -6.06
CA TRP A 17 14.95 -3.76 -5.67
C TRP A 17 13.53 -4.21 -5.95
N ARG A 18 13.39 -5.49 -6.36
CA ARG A 18 12.09 -6.10 -6.66
C ARG A 18 11.73 -7.18 -5.64
N ARG A 19 10.44 -7.41 -5.46
CA ARG A 19 9.96 -8.58 -4.73
C ARG A 19 10.38 -9.85 -5.48
N PRO A 20 10.78 -10.93 -4.76
CA PRO A 20 11.28 -12.15 -5.39
C PRO A 20 10.17 -12.88 -6.15
N ALA A 21 10.57 -13.65 -7.14
CA ALA A 21 9.65 -14.54 -7.85
C ALA A 21 9.07 -15.61 -6.90
N PRO A 22 7.80 -16.00 -7.05
CA PRO A 22 7.13 -16.93 -6.14
C PRO A 22 7.79 -18.32 -5.99
N ASN A 23 8.57 -18.72 -6.99
CA ASN A 23 9.27 -20.02 -7.00
C ASN A 23 10.71 -19.96 -6.47
N THR A 24 11.16 -18.79 -5.96
CA THR A 24 12.54 -18.61 -5.46
C THR A 24 12.63 -18.57 -3.95
N ILE A 25 11.55 -18.19 -3.26
CA ILE A 25 11.50 -18.04 -1.81
C ILE A 25 10.03 -18.17 -1.33
N PRO A 26 9.76 -18.61 -0.09
CA PRO A 26 8.40 -18.66 0.44
C PRO A 26 7.86 -17.23 0.70
N TRP A 27 7.40 -16.59 -0.34
CA TRP A 27 6.99 -15.17 -0.40
C TRP A 27 5.79 -14.83 0.49
N ASP A 28 4.94 -15.81 0.79
CA ASP A 28 3.73 -15.70 1.61
C ASP A 28 4.00 -15.81 3.13
N THR A 29 5.27 -15.95 3.51
CA THR A 29 5.70 -15.99 4.91
C THR A 29 6.20 -14.64 5.39
N LYS A 30 5.97 -14.35 6.68
CA LYS A 30 6.52 -13.14 7.33
C LYS A 30 7.90 -13.42 7.92
N ALA A 31 8.82 -13.96 7.11
CA ALA A 31 10.16 -14.32 7.50
C ALA A 31 11.13 -13.13 7.41
N ALA A 32 12.05 -13.01 8.38
CA ALA A 32 13.01 -11.89 8.44
C ALA A 32 13.86 -11.75 7.17
N GLY A 33 14.25 -12.87 6.54
CA GLY A 33 15.05 -12.86 5.31
C GLY A 33 14.38 -12.15 4.12
N LEU A 34 13.04 -12.03 4.12
CA LEU A 34 12.29 -11.31 3.09
C LEU A 34 12.33 -9.79 3.24
N TYR A 35 12.73 -9.29 4.42
CA TYR A 35 12.76 -7.86 4.73
C TYR A 35 14.11 -7.19 4.43
N MET A 36 15.14 -7.93 4.09
CA MET A 36 16.45 -7.36 3.73
C MET A 36 16.31 -6.36 2.57
N ILE A 37 15.70 -6.78 1.46
CA ILE A 37 15.48 -5.91 0.30
C ILE A 37 14.54 -4.74 0.62
N CYS A 38 13.57 -4.95 1.51
CA CYS A 38 12.68 -3.89 1.98
C CYS A 38 13.47 -2.82 2.76
N THR A 39 14.40 -3.24 3.63
CA THR A 39 15.27 -2.33 4.39
C THR A 39 16.18 -1.52 3.46
N LEU A 40 16.80 -2.16 2.47
CA LEU A 40 17.62 -1.49 1.47
C LEU A 40 16.82 -0.46 0.68
N SER A 41 15.62 -0.85 0.20
CA SER A 41 14.70 0.03 -0.54
C SER A 41 14.29 1.25 0.29
N LYS A 42 14.00 1.05 1.58
CA LYS A 42 13.63 2.13 2.47
C LYS A 42 14.77 3.11 2.69
N HIS A 43 15.99 2.64 2.90
CA HIS A 43 17.16 3.50 3.07
C HIS A 43 17.47 4.30 1.79
N GLU A 44 17.33 3.71 0.60
CA GLU A 44 17.43 4.43 -0.67
C GLU A 44 16.40 5.55 -0.79
N ALA A 45 15.15 5.27 -0.40
CA ALA A 45 14.08 6.26 -0.40
C ALA A 45 14.38 7.42 0.55
N GLU A 46 14.76 7.13 1.80
CA GLU A 46 15.09 8.13 2.81
C GLU A 46 16.29 9.00 2.39
N ALA A 47 17.33 8.39 1.82
CA ALA A 47 18.47 9.12 1.29
C ALA A 47 18.11 10.05 0.12
N SER A 48 17.03 9.76 -0.59
CA SER A 48 16.50 10.55 -1.71
C SER A 48 15.35 11.50 -1.30
N GLY A 49 15.07 11.64 0.02
CA GLY A 49 14.06 12.55 0.53
C GLY A 49 12.62 12.04 0.43
N PHE A 50 12.43 10.74 0.24
CA PHE A 50 11.12 10.08 0.28
C PHE A 50 10.89 9.42 1.65
N THR A 51 9.63 9.13 1.97
CA THR A 51 9.27 8.49 3.24
C THR A 51 9.44 6.97 3.20
N ASP A 52 9.18 6.36 2.05
CA ASP A 52 9.23 4.91 1.84
C ASP A 52 9.39 4.62 0.34
N SER A 53 9.45 3.35 -0.05
CA SER A 53 9.56 2.90 -1.44
C SER A 53 8.33 2.10 -1.88
N LEU A 54 7.91 2.32 -3.13
CA LEU A 54 7.09 1.39 -3.88
C LEU A 54 8.00 0.31 -4.47
N MET A 55 7.72 -0.95 -4.17
CA MET A 55 8.43 -2.10 -4.73
C MET A 55 7.61 -2.71 -5.88
N LEU A 56 8.31 -3.14 -6.92
CA LEU A 56 7.73 -3.90 -8.00
C LEU A 56 7.95 -5.40 -7.78
N ASP A 57 7.12 -6.24 -8.40
CA ASP A 57 7.35 -7.67 -8.48
C ASP A 57 8.47 -8.02 -9.48
N HIS A 58 8.81 -9.28 -9.59
CA HIS A 58 9.85 -9.77 -10.51
C HIS A 58 9.51 -9.54 -11.99
N GLU A 59 8.22 -9.39 -12.34
CA GLU A 59 7.74 -9.09 -13.69
C GLU A 59 7.67 -7.59 -13.99
N GLY A 60 7.85 -6.73 -12.95
CA GLY A 60 7.80 -5.28 -13.08
C GLY A 60 6.43 -4.67 -12.83
N ASN A 61 5.45 -5.42 -12.34
CA ASN A 61 4.19 -4.87 -11.88
C ASN A 61 4.32 -4.31 -10.45
N ILE A 62 3.43 -3.42 -10.07
CA ILE A 62 3.36 -2.90 -8.71
C ILE A 62 3.04 -4.04 -7.74
N ALA A 63 3.82 -4.15 -6.66
CA ALA A 63 3.64 -5.13 -5.61
C ALA A 63 3.11 -4.48 -4.32
N GLU A 64 3.98 -3.88 -3.55
CA GLU A 64 3.67 -3.29 -2.24
C GLU A 64 4.69 -2.20 -1.88
N ALA A 65 4.52 -1.49 -0.76
CA ALA A 65 5.59 -0.70 -0.15
C ALA A 65 6.52 -1.59 0.69
N THR A 66 7.58 -1.05 1.30
CA THR A 66 8.58 -1.87 2.00
C THR A 66 8.03 -2.63 3.21
N GLY A 67 6.93 -2.21 3.81
CA GLY A 67 6.30 -2.84 4.97
C GLY A 67 4.78 -2.75 4.99
N ALA A 68 4.13 -2.45 3.85
CA ALA A 68 2.70 -2.21 3.77
C ALA A 68 2.15 -2.51 2.37
N ASN A 69 0.93 -3.06 2.28
CA ASN A 69 0.26 -3.24 1.00
C ASN A 69 -0.24 -1.89 0.45
N ILE A 70 -0.43 -1.81 -0.87
CA ILE A 70 -0.79 -0.57 -1.56
C ILE A 70 -2.14 -0.68 -2.25
N PHE A 71 -2.85 0.45 -2.29
CA PHE A 71 -4.15 0.62 -2.92
C PHE A 71 -4.18 1.90 -3.73
N PHE A 72 -4.93 1.89 -4.81
CA PHE A 72 -5.17 3.03 -5.69
C PHE A 72 -6.66 3.26 -5.84
N LYS A 73 -7.06 4.52 -5.96
CA LYS A 73 -8.42 4.93 -6.30
C LYS A 73 -8.43 5.55 -7.67
N ASP A 74 -9.31 5.09 -8.54
CA ASP A 74 -9.51 5.67 -9.85
C ASP A 74 -10.52 6.83 -9.82
N LYS A 75 -10.70 7.47 -10.98
CA LYS A 75 -11.64 8.59 -11.17
C LYS A 75 -13.12 8.17 -11.04
N ASN A 76 -13.43 6.89 -11.18
CA ASN A 76 -14.79 6.35 -11.04
C ASN A 76 -15.12 6.04 -9.56
N GLY A 77 -14.16 6.17 -8.65
CA GLY A 77 -14.32 5.84 -7.23
C GLY A 77 -14.05 4.38 -6.90
N GLU A 78 -13.62 3.56 -7.86
CA GLU A 78 -13.28 2.17 -7.66
C GLU A 78 -11.87 2.05 -7.07
N ILE A 79 -11.65 1.03 -6.26
CA ILE A 79 -10.37 0.75 -5.60
C ILE A 79 -9.65 -0.39 -6.33
N HIS A 80 -8.36 -0.23 -6.53
CA HIS A 80 -7.49 -1.22 -7.15
C HIS A 80 -6.35 -1.57 -6.20
N THR A 81 -5.99 -2.85 -6.10
CA THR A 81 -4.86 -3.31 -5.31
C THR A 81 -4.19 -4.48 -6.01
N PRO A 82 -2.85 -4.59 -5.93
CA PRO A 82 -2.14 -5.72 -6.53
C PRO A 82 -2.57 -7.07 -5.95
N ILE A 83 -2.55 -8.12 -6.78
CA ILE A 83 -2.73 -9.51 -6.35
C ILE A 83 -1.50 -9.91 -5.52
N PRO A 84 -1.68 -10.44 -4.29
CA PRO A 84 -0.57 -10.82 -3.43
C PRO A 84 0.00 -12.19 -3.84
N ASP A 85 0.73 -12.24 -4.95
CA ASP A 85 1.37 -13.43 -5.52
C ASP A 85 2.90 -13.45 -5.38
N SER A 86 3.49 -12.35 -4.86
CA SER A 86 4.93 -12.22 -4.59
C SER A 86 5.22 -11.44 -3.29
N PHE A 87 4.18 -11.17 -2.51
CA PHE A 87 4.24 -10.43 -1.24
C PHE A 87 3.08 -10.83 -0.32
N LEU A 88 3.14 -10.42 0.95
CA LEU A 88 2.15 -10.82 1.95
C LEU A 88 0.75 -10.26 1.66
N ASP A 89 -0.27 -11.14 1.71
CA ASP A 89 -1.67 -10.72 1.82
C ASP A 89 -1.98 -10.28 3.25
N GLY A 90 -1.75 -9.00 3.54
CA GLY A 90 -1.83 -8.43 4.88
C GLY A 90 -3.23 -8.51 5.49
N ILE A 91 -3.31 -8.75 6.82
CA ILE A 91 -4.58 -8.76 7.55
C ILE A 91 -5.29 -7.41 7.42
N THR A 92 -4.56 -6.31 7.53
CA THR A 92 -5.11 -4.94 7.33
C THR A 92 -5.62 -4.77 5.91
N ARG A 93 -4.90 -5.26 4.89
CA ARG A 93 -5.34 -5.26 3.49
C ARG A 93 -6.71 -5.91 3.35
N ARG A 94 -6.86 -7.16 3.81
CA ARG A 94 -8.14 -7.91 3.75
C ARG A 94 -9.27 -7.21 4.50
N THR A 95 -8.96 -6.63 5.67
CA THR A 95 -9.92 -5.87 6.47
C THR A 95 -10.43 -4.64 5.71
N VAL A 96 -9.54 -3.88 5.10
CA VAL A 96 -9.89 -2.68 4.32
C VAL A 96 -10.69 -3.03 3.07
N ILE A 97 -10.36 -4.14 2.38
CA ILE A 97 -11.19 -4.67 1.28
C ILE A 97 -12.61 -4.98 1.76
N GLY A 98 -12.76 -5.63 2.93
CA GLY A 98 -14.06 -5.92 3.53
C GLY A 98 -14.85 -4.65 3.86
N ILE A 99 -14.20 -3.64 4.44
CA ILE A 99 -14.81 -2.33 4.73
C ILE A 99 -15.27 -1.65 3.43
N ALA A 100 -14.41 -1.59 2.41
CA ALA A 100 -14.75 -0.99 1.12
C ALA A 100 -15.98 -1.67 0.50
N LYS A 101 -16.00 -3.00 0.46
CA LYS A 101 -17.14 -3.78 -0.04
C LYS A 101 -18.43 -3.51 0.75
N SER A 102 -18.37 -3.39 2.08
CA SER A 102 -19.55 -3.07 2.92
C SER A 102 -20.10 -1.67 2.67
N LYS A 103 -19.30 -0.78 2.10
CA LYS A 103 -19.68 0.58 1.67
C LYS A 103 -20.07 0.64 0.18
N ASN A 104 -20.26 -0.52 -0.49
CA ASN A 104 -20.53 -0.62 -1.91
C ASN A 104 -19.44 -0.01 -2.82
N ILE A 105 -18.20 0.08 -2.32
CA ILE A 105 -17.05 0.47 -3.13
C ILE A 105 -16.53 -0.78 -3.82
N LYS A 106 -16.47 -0.76 -5.14
CA LYS A 106 -15.94 -1.87 -5.93
C LYS A 106 -14.41 -1.95 -5.77
N VAL A 107 -13.91 -3.15 -5.50
CA VAL A 107 -12.47 -3.42 -5.30
C VAL A 107 -12.01 -4.43 -6.33
N HIS A 108 -10.95 -4.06 -7.06
CA HIS A 108 -10.28 -4.88 -8.06
C HIS A 108 -8.93 -5.36 -7.53
N GLU A 109 -8.82 -6.66 -7.33
CA GLU A 109 -7.54 -7.32 -7.05
C GLU A 109 -6.96 -7.77 -8.39
N ARG A 110 -5.90 -7.11 -8.88
CA ARG A 110 -5.34 -7.36 -10.21
C ARG A 110 -3.86 -6.97 -10.31
N LYS A 111 -3.17 -7.40 -11.35
CA LYS A 111 -1.86 -6.85 -11.70
C LYS A 111 -2.01 -5.41 -12.14
N ILE A 112 -1.10 -4.55 -11.71
CA ILE A 112 -1.09 -3.11 -11.99
C ILE A 112 0.29 -2.73 -12.50
N SER A 113 0.36 -2.18 -13.70
CA SER A 113 1.61 -1.67 -14.26
C SER A 113 1.95 -0.29 -13.67
N PRO A 114 3.24 0.04 -13.43
CA PRO A 114 3.66 1.40 -13.09
C PRO A 114 3.18 2.47 -14.08
N SER A 115 3.02 2.13 -15.34
CA SER A 115 2.49 3.04 -16.38
C SER A 115 1.04 3.46 -16.16
N GLU A 116 0.31 2.76 -15.28
CA GLU A 116 -1.07 3.12 -14.92
C GLU A 116 -1.15 4.19 -13.82
N LEU A 117 -0.05 4.50 -13.12
CA LEU A 117 -0.05 5.47 -12.01
C LEU A 117 -0.74 6.79 -12.35
N PRO A 118 -0.57 7.39 -13.55
CA PRO A 118 -1.26 8.63 -13.92
C PRO A 118 -2.79 8.51 -14.01
N ASN A 119 -3.33 7.31 -14.10
CA ASN A 119 -4.78 7.08 -14.21
C ASN A 119 -5.50 7.09 -12.84
N PHE A 120 -4.75 7.04 -11.75
CA PHE A 120 -5.30 7.03 -10.39
C PHE A 120 -5.32 8.44 -9.80
N VAL A 121 -6.34 8.72 -9.01
CA VAL A 121 -6.55 10.02 -8.35
C VAL A 121 -6.22 9.99 -6.86
N GLY A 122 -6.17 8.81 -6.26
CA GLY A 122 -5.82 8.59 -4.85
C GLY A 122 -4.97 7.35 -4.67
N CYS A 123 -4.17 7.34 -3.62
CA CYS A 123 -3.32 6.21 -3.25
C CYS A 123 -3.20 6.13 -1.73
N PHE A 124 -3.14 4.91 -1.18
CA PHE A 124 -2.92 4.69 0.25
C PHE A 124 -2.27 3.35 0.54
N LEU A 125 -1.63 3.26 1.67
CA LEU A 125 -1.01 2.04 2.21
C LEU A 125 -1.85 1.42 3.32
N THR A 126 -1.72 0.11 3.50
CA THR A 126 -2.33 -0.62 4.61
C THR A 126 -1.33 -1.55 5.29
N GLY A 127 -1.32 -1.55 6.63
CA GLY A 127 -0.46 -2.42 7.43
C GLY A 127 -0.72 -2.21 8.92
N THR A 128 -0.13 -3.04 9.78
CA THR A 128 -0.32 -2.92 11.23
C THR A 128 0.19 -1.57 11.75
N ALA A 129 1.38 -1.15 11.34
CA ALA A 129 1.96 0.14 11.72
C ALA A 129 1.43 1.30 10.86
N ALA A 130 1.20 1.04 9.57
CA ALA A 130 0.66 2.04 8.64
C ALA A 130 -0.83 2.31 8.89
N GLU A 131 -1.58 1.34 9.44
CA GLU A 131 -3.03 1.39 9.50
C GLU A 131 -3.61 1.62 8.09
N VAL A 132 -4.26 2.76 7.83
CA VAL A 132 -4.58 3.27 6.49
C VAL A 132 -3.89 4.62 6.35
N THR A 133 -2.81 4.68 5.61
CA THR A 133 -1.99 5.89 5.45
C THR A 133 -2.05 6.38 4.01
N PRO A 134 -2.49 7.62 3.75
CA PRO A 134 -2.49 8.20 2.41
C PRO A 134 -1.08 8.32 1.83
N VAL A 135 -0.99 8.20 0.50
CA VAL A 135 0.20 8.49 -0.29
C VAL A 135 -0.08 9.73 -1.13
N SER A 136 0.77 10.76 -1.01
CA SER A 136 0.63 12.01 -1.75
C SER A 136 1.39 12.01 -3.08
N CYS A 137 2.46 11.22 -3.20
CA CYS A 137 3.11 11.00 -4.50
C CYS A 137 3.87 9.68 -4.57
N ILE A 138 4.01 9.17 -5.79
CA ILE A 138 4.94 8.09 -6.15
C ILE A 138 5.81 8.60 -7.30
N ALA A 139 7.09 8.78 -7.04
CA ALA A 139 8.01 9.48 -7.93
C ALA A 139 7.41 10.84 -8.37
N GLU A 140 7.16 11.06 -9.67
CA GLU A 140 6.53 12.27 -10.22
C GLU A 140 4.99 12.27 -10.16
N ASN A 141 4.36 11.11 -9.91
CA ASN A 141 2.90 10.98 -9.93
C ASN A 141 2.29 11.48 -8.62
N GLN A 142 1.38 12.46 -8.69
CA GLN A 142 0.72 13.07 -7.55
C GLN A 142 -0.66 12.47 -7.29
N PHE A 143 -1.00 12.27 -6.01
CA PHE A 143 -2.29 11.75 -5.57
C PHE A 143 -2.93 12.67 -4.56
N LYS A 144 -4.26 12.72 -4.56
CA LYS A 144 -5.03 13.50 -3.60
C LYS A 144 -5.39 12.64 -2.38
N VAL A 145 -5.22 13.20 -1.20
CA VAL A 145 -5.86 12.67 0.02
C VAL A 145 -7.34 12.99 -0.08
N CYS A 146 -8.16 12.01 -0.44
CA CYS A 146 -9.59 12.20 -0.71
C CYS A 146 -10.46 11.62 0.42
N GLU A 147 -11.71 12.07 0.49
CA GLU A 147 -12.70 11.64 1.50
C GLU A 147 -12.83 10.12 1.61
N THR A 148 -12.77 9.39 0.50
CA THR A 148 -12.83 7.92 0.50
C THR A 148 -11.72 7.30 1.34
N ILE A 149 -10.48 7.82 1.24
CA ILE A 149 -9.33 7.31 2.01
C ILE A 149 -9.49 7.63 3.48
N ILE A 150 -9.97 8.84 3.80
CA ILE A 150 -10.26 9.27 5.18
C ILE A 150 -11.35 8.38 5.80
N ASP A 151 -12.46 8.17 5.10
CA ASP A 151 -13.57 7.33 5.55
C ASP A 151 -13.18 5.86 5.75
N LEU A 152 -12.33 5.30 4.88
CA LEU A 152 -11.78 3.95 5.05
C LEU A 152 -10.90 3.87 6.30
N ASN A 153 -10.08 4.90 6.57
CA ASN A 153 -9.25 4.97 7.77
C ASN A 153 -10.10 5.06 9.04
N GLU A 154 -11.09 5.94 9.09
CA GLU A 154 -11.99 6.11 10.25
C GLU A 154 -12.76 4.82 10.54
N SER A 155 -13.26 4.15 9.50
CA SER A 155 -13.94 2.87 9.61
C SER A 155 -13.02 1.78 10.14
N TYR A 156 -11.77 1.71 9.66
CA TYR A 156 -10.76 0.80 10.18
C TYR A 156 -10.43 1.08 11.65
N GLN A 157 -10.21 2.35 12.02
CA GLN A 157 -9.95 2.76 13.39
C GLN A 157 -11.09 2.38 14.34
N THR A 158 -12.33 2.58 13.92
CA THR A 158 -13.52 2.21 14.68
C THR A 158 -13.57 0.70 14.93
N LEU A 159 -13.24 -0.10 13.92
CA LEU A 159 -13.26 -1.56 14.01
C LEU A 159 -12.19 -2.07 15.00
N VAL A 160 -10.97 -1.54 14.94
CA VAL A 160 -9.88 -2.00 15.81
C VAL A 160 -10.02 -1.53 17.25
N LYS A 161 -10.63 -0.34 17.49
CA LYS A 161 -10.91 0.17 18.84
C LYS A 161 -12.02 -0.64 19.54
N LYS A 162 -13.07 -1.03 18.83
CA LYS A 162 -14.14 -1.87 19.39
C LYS A 162 -13.65 -3.23 19.89
N LYS A 163 -12.62 -3.81 19.27
CA LYS A 163 -12.00 -5.07 19.72
C LYS A 163 -11.14 -4.92 20.97
N LYS A 164 -10.75 -3.71 21.36
CA LYS A 164 -10.00 -3.46 22.62
C LYS A 164 -10.90 -3.27 23.84
N ALA A 165 -12.20 -3.05 23.63
CA ALA A 165 -13.18 -2.81 24.69
C ALA A 165 -13.97 -4.08 25.11
N ALA A 166 -13.71 -5.22 24.49
CA ALA A 166 -14.30 -6.53 24.80
C ALA A 166 -13.25 -7.47 25.40
#